data_d9965ee19dbf8e2ab69aa6938465793a
#
_entry.id   d9965ee19dbf8e2ab69aa6938465793a
#
_cell.length_a   1.000
_cell.length_b   1.000
_cell.length_c   1.000
_cell.angle_alpha   90.00
_cell.angle_beta   90.00
_cell.angle_gamma   90.00
#
_symmetry.space_group_name_H-M   'P 1'
#
loop_
_entity.id
_entity.type
_entity.pdbx_description
1 polymer ?
#
loop_
_entity_poly.entity_id
_entity_poly.type
_entity_poly.pdbx_seq_one_letter_code
_entity_poly.pdbx_strand_id
1 'polypeptide(L)'
;MKRHKKTLRMAIFLFQLLWGIYATEVQAQETPAMIDQPIIWTENREQLILQYAQTHYGLSETHIVPQAVVVHWTAGDTWESAYWTFYHEDRGDGTLNVASHFIVDRDGTIYRLTEETALNRHAIGYNWCAIGIENVGGVDGEEDLTQEQLEANVQLIRYLHQKYPTILYVFGHYQQDIARDSGLYIEHVDGYHSIKSDPGPTFMRGLRLNLENDGLIFYPEKF
;
A
#
# COMPACT_ATOMS: atom_id res chain seq x y z
N MET A 1 11.60 91.45 -17.77
CA MET A 1 10.66 90.29 -17.98
C MET A 1 11.44 89.01 -17.82
N LYS A 2 11.34 88.34 -16.65
CA LYS A 2 12.00 87.03 -16.41
C LYS A 2 10.97 85.97 -16.41
N ARG A 3 11.06 85.00 -17.38
CA ARG A 3 10.20 83.81 -17.48
C ARG A 3 10.77 82.75 -16.55
N HIS A 4 10.02 82.34 -15.52
CA HIS A 4 10.33 81.21 -14.71
C HIS A 4 9.82 79.92 -15.44
N LYS A 5 10.77 79.03 -15.79
CA LYS A 5 10.49 77.70 -16.23
C LYS A 5 10.25 76.80 -14.98
N LYS A 6 9.02 76.33 -14.79
CA LYS A 6 8.70 75.29 -13.79
C LYS A 6 9.07 73.91 -14.36
N THR A 7 10.07 73.26 -13.78
CA THR A 7 10.45 71.91 -14.07
C THR A 7 9.54 70.98 -13.27
N LEU A 8 8.73 70.23 -14.00
CA LEU A 8 7.86 69.17 -13.44
C LEU A 8 8.73 67.93 -13.21
N ARG A 9 9.01 67.57 -11.96
CA ARG A 9 9.65 66.30 -11.60
C ARG A 9 8.58 65.23 -11.52
N MET A 10 8.58 64.31 -12.50
CA MET A 10 7.76 63.12 -12.53
C MET A 10 8.42 62.06 -11.65
N ALA A 11 7.82 61.77 -10.50
CA ALA A 11 8.24 60.68 -9.64
C ALA A 11 7.70 59.36 -10.21
N ILE A 12 8.59 58.53 -10.72
CA ILE A 12 8.25 57.15 -11.14
C ILE A 12 8.31 56.31 -9.88
N PHE A 13 7.11 55.87 -9.41
CA PHE A 13 7.00 54.85 -8.39
C PHE A 13 7.19 53.48 -9.07
N LEU A 14 8.35 52.85 -8.87
CA LEU A 14 8.56 51.44 -9.19
C LEU A 14 7.85 50.62 -8.13
N PHE A 15 6.70 50.03 -8.50
CA PHE A 15 6.06 48.95 -7.76
C PHE A 15 6.86 47.67 -8.03
N GLN A 16 7.77 47.29 -7.15
CA GLN A 16 8.37 45.96 -7.14
C GLN A 16 7.34 44.97 -6.55
N LEU A 17 6.63 44.25 -7.41
CA LEU A 17 5.87 43.07 -7.05
C LEU A 17 6.86 41.96 -6.69
N LEU A 18 7.13 41.82 -5.38
CA LEU A 18 7.77 40.62 -4.82
C LEU A 18 6.77 39.44 -4.93
N TRP A 19 6.83 38.75 -6.02
CA TRP A 19 6.28 37.39 -6.10
C TRP A 19 7.20 36.50 -5.28
N GLY A 20 6.85 36.26 -4.02
CA GLY A 20 7.42 35.21 -3.22
C GLY A 20 6.98 33.85 -3.84
N ILE A 21 7.88 33.26 -4.62
CA ILE A 21 7.75 31.87 -5.04
C ILE A 21 8.01 31.07 -3.75
N TYR A 22 6.95 30.69 -3.05
CA TYR A 22 7.04 29.62 -2.07
C TYR A 22 7.26 28.33 -2.88
N ALA A 23 8.51 28.00 -3.15
CA ALA A 23 8.90 26.67 -3.50
C ALA A 23 8.63 25.83 -2.23
N THR A 24 7.50 25.15 -2.17
CA THR A 24 7.34 24.02 -1.27
C THR A 24 8.39 23.01 -1.71
N GLU A 25 9.49 22.92 -0.96
CA GLU A 25 10.40 21.79 -1.07
C GLU A 25 9.52 20.55 -0.81
N VAL A 26 9.19 19.83 -1.87
CA VAL A 26 8.68 18.46 -1.74
C VAL A 26 9.87 17.69 -1.20
N GLN A 27 9.91 17.53 0.11
CA GLN A 27 10.91 16.71 0.78
C GLN A 27 10.72 15.30 0.24
N ALA A 28 11.68 14.86 -0.58
CA ALA A 28 11.67 13.49 -1.08
C ALA A 28 11.65 12.58 0.15
N GLN A 29 10.58 11.82 0.33
CA GLN A 29 10.49 10.89 1.43
C GLN A 29 11.55 9.82 1.21
N GLU A 30 12.39 9.59 2.22
CA GLU A 30 13.40 8.53 2.16
C GLU A 30 12.71 7.18 2.00
N THR A 31 13.28 6.34 1.14
CA THR A 31 12.86 4.92 1.05
C THR A 31 13.04 4.29 2.42
N PRO A 32 12.00 3.67 3.01
CA PRO A 32 12.15 3.02 4.30
C PRO A 32 13.23 1.92 4.22
N ALA A 33 13.96 1.72 5.31
CA ALA A 33 14.91 0.62 5.40
C ALA A 33 14.15 -0.71 5.30
N MET A 34 14.55 -1.55 4.34
CA MET A 34 13.93 -2.85 4.10
C MET A 34 15.00 -3.92 3.97
N ILE A 35 14.71 -5.11 4.46
CA ILE A 35 15.54 -6.31 4.28
C ILE A 35 14.95 -7.11 3.13
N ASP A 36 15.74 -7.36 2.08
CA ASP A 36 15.33 -8.26 1.02
C ASP A 36 15.41 -9.71 1.50
N GLN A 37 14.25 -10.35 1.57
CA GLN A 37 14.08 -11.75 1.98
C GLN A 37 13.18 -12.46 0.96
N PRO A 38 13.64 -12.64 -0.29
CA PRO A 38 12.77 -13.11 -1.36
C PRO A 38 12.28 -14.54 -1.11
N ILE A 39 11.01 -14.78 -1.41
CA ILE A 39 10.46 -16.13 -1.52
C ILE A 39 10.91 -16.76 -2.86
N ILE A 40 10.83 -18.09 -2.94
CA ILE A 40 11.20 -18.79 -4.18
C ILE A 40 10.33 -18.32 -5.36
N TRP A 41 10.96 -17.99 -6.47
CA TRP A 41 10.30 -17.53 -7.69
C TRP A 41 10.86 -18.29 -8.89
N THR A 42 10.10 -19.27 -9.36
CA THR A 42 10.50 -20.13 -10.50
C THR A 42 9.47 -20.03 -11.61
N GLU A 43 9.76 -20.62 -12.76
CA GLU A 43 8.80 -20.78 -13.85
C GLU A 43 7.49 -21.47 -13.39
N ASN A 44 7.59 -22.40 -12.41
CA ASN A 44 6.42 -23.04 -11.86
C ASN A 44 5.51 -22.05 -11.12
N ARG A 45 6.07 -21.15 -10.28
CA ARG A 45 5.29 -20.10 -9.63
C ARG A 45 4.62 -19.20 -10.67
N GLU A 46 5.32 -18.79 -11.71
CA GLU A 46 4.76 -17.97 -12.79
C GLU A 46 3.59 -18.66 -13.49
N GLN A 47 3.70 -19.97 -13.77
CA GLN A 47 2.60 -20.74 -14.35
C GLN A 47 1.39 -20.81 -13.41
N LEU A 48 1.61 -21.02 -12.11
CA LEU A 48 0.53 -21.03 -11.12
C LEU A 48 -0.12 -19.64 -10.98
N ILE A 49 0.65 -18.55 -11.05
CA ILE A 49 0.12 -17.18 -11.06
C ILE A 49 -0.75 -16.95 -12.30
N LEU A 50 -0.28 -17.34 -13.49
CA LEU A 50 -1.06 -17.20 -14.73
C LEU A 50 -2.37 -17.98 -14.67
N GLN A 51 -2.35 -19.20 -14.16
CA GLN A 51 -3.56 -20.02 -14.00
C GLN A 51 -4.54 -19.36 -13.01
N TYR A 52 -4.02 -18.85 -11.88
CA TYR A 52 -4.81 -18.14 -10.88
C TYR A 52 -5.42 -16.86 -11.48
N ALA A 53 -4.61 -16.01 -12.10
CA ALA A 53 -5.05 -14.76 -12.71
C ALA A 53 -6.11 -14.99 -13.80
N GLN A 54 -5.93 -16.00 -14.64
CA GLN A 54 -6.89 -16.34 -15.68
C GLN A 54 -8.21 -16.83 -15.08
N THR A 55 -8.15 -17.67 -14.05
CA THR A 55 -9.33 -18.26 -13.41
C THR A 55 -10.17 -17.24 -12.67
N HIS A 56 -9.49 -16.36 -11.88
CA HIS A 56 -10.17 -15.44 -10.96
C HIS A 56 -10.45 -14.07 -11.58
N TYR A 57 -9.63 -13.62 -12.52
CA TYR A 57 -9.67 -12.24 -13.06
C TYR A 57 -9.82 -12.19 -14.58
N GLY A 58 -9.66 -13.31 -15.31
CA GLY A 58 -9.63 -13.34 -16.77
C GLY A 58 -8.36 -12.69 -17.36
N LEU A 59 -7.29 -12.58 -16.56
CA LEU A 59 -6.03 -11.94 -16.94
C LEU A 59 -4.96 -12.99 -17.25
N SER A 60 -4.00 -12.61 -18.14
CA SER A 60 -2.84 -13.44 -18.48
C SER A 60 -1.54 -12.72 -18.09
N GLU A 61 -1.50 -12.25 -16.84
CA GLU A 61 -0.42 -11.42 -16.32
C GLU A 61 0.13 -12.02 -15.02
N THR A 62 1.45 -11.89 -14.81
CA THR A 62 2.13 -12.27 -13.56
C THR A 62 2.43 -11.04 -12.69
N HIS A 63 2.16 -9.84 -13.22
CA HIS A 63 2.43 -8.57 -12.57
C HIS A 63 1.15 -7.73 -12.50
N ILE A 64 1.13 -6.82 -11.55
CA ILE A 64 0.04 -5.89 -11.29
C ILE A 64 0.43 -4.46 -11.61
N VAL A 65 -0.57 -3.62 -11.89
CA VAL A 65 -0.46 -2.16 -11.71
C VAL A 65 -1.04 -1.86 -10.35
N PRO A 66 -0.22 -1.50 -9.33
CA PRO A 66 -0.70 -1.28 -7.98
C PRO A 66 -1.71 -0.14 -7.90
N GLN A 67 -2.90 -0.40 -7.35
CA GLN A 67 -3.98 0.58 -7.16
C GLN A 67 -4.47 0.64 -5.72
N ALA A 68 -4.14 -0.39 -4.92
CA ALA A 68 -4.50 -0.48 -3.52
C ALA A 68 -3.36 -1.09 -2.69
N VAL A 69 -3.40 -0.84 -1.38
CA VAL A 69 -2.66 -1.58 -0.36
C VAL A 69 -3.67 -2.28 0.53
N VAL A 70 -3.48 -3.59 0.73
CA VAL A 70 -4.25 -4.39 1.69
C VAL A 70 -3.35 -4.75 2.86
N VAL A 71 -3.81 -4.40 4.06
CA VAL A 71 -3.08 -4.63 5.31
C VAL A 71 -3.65 -5.86 6.00
N HIS A 72 -2.74 -6.72 6.46
CA HIS A 72 -3.03 -8.00 7.10
C HIS A 72 -2.32 -8.15 8.43
N TRP A 73 -2.67 -9.18 9.18
CA TRP A 73 -1.82 -9.79 10.19
C TRP A 73 -1.58 -11.27 9.85
N THR A 74 -0.44 -11.79 10.32
CA THR A 74 -0.02 -13.17 10.01
C THR A 74 -0.79 -14.24 10.79
N ALA A 75 -1.50 -13.88 11.85
CA ALA A 75 -2.04 -14.76 12.88
C ALA A 75 -0.94 -15.69 13.47
N GLY A 76 0.30 -15.22 13.53
CA GLY A 76 1.48 -15.95 13.99
C GLY A 76 2.42 -15.07 14.78
N ASP A 77 3.35 -15.71 15.52
CA ASP A 77 4.24 -15.07 16.49
C ASP A 77 5.53 -14.53 15.88
N THR A 78 5.94 -15.01 14.71
CA THR A 78 7.24 -14.68 14.12
C THR A 78 7.12 -14.43 12.60
N TRP A 79 7.99 -13.56 12.10
CA TRP A 79 8.06 -13.28 10.67
C TRP A 79 8.54 -14.52 9.87
N GLU A 80 9.41 -15.36 10.45
CA GLU A 80 9.89 -16.58 9.81
C GLU A 80 8.76 -17.58 9.56
N SER A 81 7.81 -17.69 10.48
CA SER A 81 6.64 -18.57 10.32
C SER A 81 5.82 -18.15 9.09
N ALA A 82 5.55 -16.85 8.95
CA ALA A 82 4.85 -16.30 7.79
C ALA A 82 5.67 -16.47 6.51
N TYR A 83 6.99 -16.18 6.57
CA TYR A 83 7.90 -16.35 5.46
C TYR A 83 7.87 -17.77 4.91
N TRP A 84 8.01 -18.79 5.77
CA TRP A 84 8.00 -20.19 5.33
C TRP A 84 6.63 -20.63 4.80
N THR A 85 5.54 -20.04 5.30
CA THR A 85 4.20 -20.26 4.72
C THR A 85 4.12 -19.75 3.28
N PHE A 86 4.71 -18.58 2.98
CA PHE A 86 4.69 -17.95 1.66
C PHE A 86 5.76 -18.48 0.72
N TYR A 87 6.84 -19.09 1.27
CA TYR A 87 8.01 -19.53 0.51
C TYR A 87 7.65 -20.57 -0.56
N HIS A 88 6.76 -21.50 -0.25
CA HIS A 88 6.35 -22.55 -1.17
C HIS A 88 5.42 -21.98 -2.25
N GLU A 89 5.59 -22.48 -3.49
CA GLU A 89 4.84 -21.98 -4.67
C GLU A 89 3.44 -22.56 -4.74
N ASP A 90 3.28 -23.79 -4.28
CA ASP A 90 2.11 -24.64 -4.38
C ASP A 90 1.57 -24.96 -2.98
N ARG A 91 0.25 -24.98 -2.84
CA ARG A 91 -0.43 -25.37 -1.60
C ARG A 91 -0.37 -26.88 -1.29
N GLY A 92 0.19 -27.69 -2.21
CA GLY A 92 0.18 -29.15 -2.17
C GLY A 92 -0.98 -29.78 -2.94
N ASP A 93 -1.81 -28.96 -3.58
CA ASP A 93 -2.95 -29.38 -4.41
C ASP A 93 -2.84 -28.92 -5.88
N GLY A 94 -1.69 -28.43 -6.28
CA GLY A 94 -1.42 -27.90 -7.63
C GLY A 94 -1.96 -26.48 -7.86
N THR A 95 -2.35 -25.75 -6.81
CA THR A 95 -2.82 -24.38 -6.90
C THR A 95 -1.82 -23.39 -6.30
N LEU A 96 -1.82 -22.15 -6.79
CA LEU A 96 -0.97 -21.09 -6.29
C LEU A 96 -1.10 -20.93 -4.77
N ASN A 97 0.02 -20.97 -4.07
CA ASN A 97 0.04 -20.72 -2.64
C ASN A 97 -0.23 -19.24 -2.31
N VAL A 98 -0.60 -18.96 -1.07
CA VAL A 98 -0.71 -17.58 -0.56
C VAL A 98 0.69 -16.95 -0.45
N ALA A 99 0.77 -15.66 -0.72
CA ALA A 99 1.97 -14.87 -0.50
C ALA A 99 1.58 -13.39 -0.41
N SER A 100 2.39 -12.61 0.31
CA SER A 100 2.31 -11.16 0.40
C SER A 100 3.59 -10.51 -0.11
N HIS A 101 3.58 -9.20 -0.35
CA HIS A 101 4.76 -8.48 -0.85
C HIS A 101 5.73 -8.16 0.27
N PHE A 102 5.18 -7.87 1.46
CA PHE A 102 5.95 -7.47 2.63
C PHE A 102 5.48 -8.20 3.88
N ILE A 103 6.42 -8.42 4.80
CA ILE A 103 6.14 -8.73 6.20
C ILE A 103 6.75 -7.62 7.05
N VAL A 104 6.01 -7.12 8.04
CA VAL A 104 6.48 -6.18 9.05
C VAL A 104 6.51 -6.90 10.39
N ASP A 105 7.71 -7.06 10.94
CA ASP A 105 7.91 -7.71 12.23
C ASP A 105 7.49 -6.80 13.39
N ARG A 106 7.38 -7.33 14.58
CA ARG A 106 6.89 -6.63 15.77
C ARG A 106 7.73 -5.41 16.19
N ASP A 107 9.00 -5.38 15.82
CA ASP A 107 9.92 -4.26 16.04
C ASP A 107 9.90 -3.21 14.93
N GLY A 108 9.01 -3.38 13.93
CA GLY A 108 8.91 -2.50 12.75
C GLY A 108 9.86 -2.85 11.61
N THR A 109 10.68 -3.90 11.73
CA THR A 109 11.53 -4.36 10.63
C THR A 109 10.68 -4.80 9.43
N ILE A 110 10.98 -4.25 8.24
CA ILE A 110 10.25 -4.54 7.01
C ILE A 110 11.04 -5.55 6.18
N TYR A 111 10.44 -6.70 5.88
CA TYR A 111 10.96 -7.70 4.96
C TYR A 111 10.23 -7.60 3.63
N ARG A 112 10.98 -7.44 2.53
CA ARG A 112 10.43 -7.49 1.17
C ARG A 112 10.58 -8.90 0.62
N LEU A 113 9.46 -9.53 0.24
CA LEU A 113 9.40 -10.93 -0.16
C LEU A 113 9.36 -11.12 -1.67
N THR A 114 8.75 -10.17 -2.39
CA THR A 114 8.62 -10.20 -3.85
C THR A 114 8.83 -8.79 -4.41
N GLU A 115 8.93 -8.69 -5.72
CA GLU A 115 8.79 -7.40 -6.39
C GLU A 115 7.42 -6.80 -6.06
N GLU A 116 7.36 -5.48 -5.91
CA GLU A 116 6.14 -4.76 -5.51
C GLU A 116 5.03 -4.85 -6.57
N THR A 117 5.40 -5.15 -7.81
CA THR A 117 4.49 -5.35 -8.94
C THR A 117 4.16 -6.82 -9.20
N ALA A 118 4.69 -7.76 -8.43
CA ALA A 118 4.34 -9.17 -8.57
C ALA A 118 2.87 -9.40 -8.24
N LEU A 119 2.18 -10.30 -8.95
CA LEU A 119 0.86 -10.74 -8.55
C LEU A 119 0.99 -11.78 -7.45
N ASN A 120 0.60 -11.41 -6.23
CA ASN A 120 0.58 -12.30 -5.07
C ASN A 120 -0.87 -12.63 -4.64
N ARG A 121 -1.05 -13.82 -4.04
CA ARG A 121 -2.37 -14.27 -3.56
C ARG A 121 -2.52 -13.97 -2.07
N HIS A 122 -3.18 -12.85 -1.71
CA HIS A 122 -3.39 -12.42 -0.32
C HIS A 122 -4.81 -11.89 -0.04
N ALA A 123 -5.50 -11.31 -1.06
CA ALA A 123 -6.83 -10.74 -0.89
C ALA A 123 -7.74 -11.09 -2.08
N ILE A 124 -8.78 -11.90 -1.84
CA ILE A 124 -9.72 -12.32 -2.87
C ILE A 124 -10.35 -11.11 -3.55
N GLY A 125 -10.32 -11.10 -4.88
CA GLY A 125 -10.89 -10.02 -5.70
C GLY A 125 -9.96 -8.83 -5.93
N TYR A 126 -8.81 -8.74 -5.22
CA TYR A 126 -7.89 -7.59 -5.31
C TYR A 126 -6.45 -7.96 -5.66
N ASN A 127 -6.08 -9.24 -5.70
CA ASN A 127 -4.69 -9.66 -5.96
C ASN A 127 -4.15 -9.16 -7.31
N TRP A 128 -5.02 -8.82 -8.25
CA TRP A 128 -4.65 -8.31 -9.58
C TRP A 128 -4.20 -6.83 -9.56
N CYS A 129 -4.43 -6.11 -8.44
CA CYS A 129 -4.17 -4.68 -8.34
C CYS A 129 -3.68 -4.21 -6.97
N ALA A 130 -3.55 -5.10 -5.99
CA ALA A 130 -3.22 -4.70 -4.63
C ALA A 130 -1.86 -5.24 -4.17
N ILE A 131 -1.13 -4.39 -3.43
CA ILE A 131 0.05 -4.77 -2.67
C ILE A 131 -0.40 -5.23 -1.29
N GLY A 132 0.04 -6.43 -0.85
CA GLY A 132 -0.22 -6.96 0.48
C GLY A 132 0.92 -6.66 1.46
N ILE A 133 0.56 -6.22 2.67
CA ILE A 133 1.47 -6.03 3.80
C ILE A 133 0.96 -6.88 4.97
N GLU A 134 1.75 -7.87 5.37
CA GLU A 134 1.48 -8.70 6.55
C GLU A 134 2.18 -8.15 7.78
N ASN A 135 1.51 -8.13 8.90
CA ASN A 135 2.09 -7.72 10.18
C ASN A 135 2.14 -8.93 11.12
N VAL A 136 3.28 -9.20 11.73
CA VAL A 136 3.43 -10.29 12.69
C VAL A 136 2.56 -10.01 13.91
N GLY A 137 1.64 -10.92 14.22
CA GLY A 137 0.67 -10.77 15.31
C GLY A 137 -0.71 -11.27 14.94
N GLY A 138 -1.71 -10.91 15.72
CA GLY A 138 -3.08 -11.35 15.51
C GLY A 138 -3.35 -12.80 15.90
N VAL A 139 -2.52 -13.38 16.77
CA VAL A 139 -2.70 -14.73 17.31
C VAL A 139 -4.06 -14.81 18.02
N ASP A 140 -4.81 -15.86 17.74
CA ASP A 140 -6.17 -16.06 18.26
C ASP A 140 -7.16 -14.90 17.95
N GLY A 141 -6.81 -14.03 16.96
CA GLY A 141 -7.62 -12.89 16.55
C GLY A 141 -7.47 -11.66 17.43
N GLU A 142 -6.46 -11.61 18.28
CA GLU A 142 -6.19 -10.47 19.16
C GLU A 142 -5.60 -9.28 18.38
N GLU A 143 -6.09 -8.07 18.67
CA GLU A 143 -5.55 -6.82 18.08
C GLU A 143 -4.30 -6.39 18.87
N ASP A 144 -3.18 -7.08 18.66
CA ASP A 144 -1.93 -6.93 19.40
C ASP A 144 -0.78 -6.31 18.59
N LEU A 145 -1.07 -5.72 17.42
CA LEU A 145 -0.06 -5.08 16.59
C LEU A 145 0.57 -3.87 17.29
N THR A 146 1.87 -3.70 17.11
CA THR A 146 2.68 -2.73 17.87
C THR A 146 2.65 -1.32 17.25
N GLN A 147 3.14 -0.35 18.03
CA GLN A 147 3.34 1.02 17.55
C GLN A 147 4.45 1.08 16.51
N GLU A 148 5.51 0.28 16.66
CA GLU A 148 6.63 0.17 15.72
C GLU A 148 6.15 -0.35 14.36
N GLN A 149 5.23 -1.33 14.35
CA GLN A 149 4.58 -1.81 13.13
C GLN A 149 3.72 -0.72 12.49
N LEU A 150 2.97 0.05 13.28
CA LEU A 150 2.18 1.16 12.77
C LEU A 150 3.06 2.20 12.05
N GLU A 151 4.16 2.61 12.68
CA GLU A 151 5.11 3.58 12.12
C GLU A 151 5.77 3.05 10.85
N ALA A 152 6.18 1.78 10.83
CA ALA A 152 6.75 1.12 9.66
C ALA A 152 5.75 1.06 8.49
N ASN A 153 4.49 0.69 8.75
CA ASN A 153 3.43 0.67 7.74
C ASN A 153 3.16 2.07 7.18
N VAL A 154 3.12 3.11 8.02
CA VAL A 154 2.95 4.51 7.57
C VAL A 154 4.06 4.90 6.60
N GLN A 155 5.32 4.60 6.93
CA GLN A 155 6.47 4.90 6.06
C GLN A 155 6.40 4.09 4.76
N LEU A 156 6.09 2.80 4.83
CA LEU A 156 6.01 1.90 3.68
C LEU A 156 4.87 2.31 2.73
N ILE A 157 3.68 2.60 3.25
CA ILE A 157 2.53 3.01 2.44
C ILE A 157 2.79 4.35 1.75
N ARG A 158 3.42 5.34 2.43
CA ARG A 158 3.84 6.59 1.80
C ARG A 158 4.82 6.37 0.67
N TYR A 159 5.85 5.55 0.91
CA TYR A 159 6.82 5.17 -0.12
C TYR A 159 6.12 4.53 -1.34
N LEU A 160 5.24 3.57 -1.12
CA LEU A 160 4.50 2.89 -2.18
C LEU A 160 3.60 3.84 -2.96
N HIS A 161 2.87 4.72 -2.28
CA HIS A 161 2.01 5.72 -2.93
C HIS A 161 2.81 6.73 -3.78
N GLN A 162 3.98 7.16 -3.30
CA GLN A 162 4.86 8.03 -4.09
C GLN A 162 5.43 7.33 -5.33
N LYS A 163 5.85 6.07 -5.16
CA LYS A 163 6.42 5.26 -6.24
C LYS A 163 5.37 4.85 -7.27
N TYR A 164 4.16 4.57 -6.82
CA TYR A 164 3.01 4.17 -7.62
C TYR A 164 1.83 5.13 -7.37
N PRO A 165 1.76 6.28 -8.06
CA PRO A 165 0.66 7.24 -7.85
C PRO A 165 -0.73 6.70 -8.19
N THR A 166 -0.80 5.52 -8.79
CA THR A 166 -2.04 4.77 -9.02
C THR A 166 -2.63 4.14 -7.76
N ILE A 167 -1.84 3.98 -6.68
CA ILE A 167 -2.33 3.54 -5.38
C ILE A 167 -3.17 4.65 -4.77
N LEU A 168 -4.49 4.45 -4.71
CA LEU A 168 -5.44 5.40 -4.12
C LEU A 168 -6.11 4.84 -2.87
N TYR A 169 -6.17 3.52 -2.71
CA TYR A 169 -6.94 2.87 -1.65
C TYR A 169 -6.03 2.15 -0.66
N VAL A 170 -6.35 2.28 0.63
CA VAL A 170 -5.73 1.50 1.71
C VAL A 170 -6.83 0.93 2.58
N PHE A 171 -6.85 -0.39 2.75
CA PHE A 171 -7.86 -1.05 3.57
C PHE A 171 -7.32 -2.30 4.26
N GLY A 172 -7.92 -2.65 5.38
CA GLY A 172 -7.66 -3.91 6.06
C GLY A 172 -8.37 -5.07 5.37
N HIS A 173 -7.84 -6.27 5.44
CA HIS A 173 -8.44 -7.44 4.81
C HIS A 173 -9.89 -7.67 5.27
N TYR A 174 -10.23 -7.37 6.54
CA TYR A 174 -11.61 -7.44 7.04
C TYR A 174 -12.56 -6.46 6.31
N GLN A 175 -12.03 -5.43 5.65
CA GLN A 175 -12.81 -4.44 4.91
C GLN A 175 -13.02 -4.82 3.44
N GLN A 176 -12.59 -6.03 3.00
CA GLN A 176 -12.62 -6.44 1.60
C GLN A 176 -14.03 -6.31 0.95
N ASP A 177 -15.11 -6.52 1.71
CA ASP A 177 -16.46 -6.40 1.17
C ASP A 177 -16.91 -4.94 0.98
N ILE A 178 -16.59 -4.06 1.92
CA ILE A 178 -16.88 -2.63 1.77
C ILE A 178 -15.97 -1.99 0.72
N ALA A 179 -14.75 -2.50 0.54
CA ALA A 179 -13.81 -2.04 -0.47
C ALA A 179 -14.26 -2.32 -1.92
N ARG A 180 -15.35 -3.09 -2.13
CA ARG A 180 -15.99 -3.25 -3.44
C ARG A 180 -16.49 -1.94 -4.03
N ASP A 181 -16.79 -0.95 -3.19
CA ASP A 181 -17.18 0.39 -3.61
C ASP A 181 -16.07 1.15 -4.36
N SER A 182 -14.79 0.69 -4.27
CA SER A 182 -13.68 1.18 -5.09
C SER A 182 -13.86 0.92 -6.58
N GLY A 183 -14.65 -0.09 -6.94
CA GLY A 183 -14.74 -0.62 -8.31
C GLY A 183 -13.57 -1.52 -8.69
N LEU A 184 -12.64 -1.81 -7.78
CA LEU A 184 -11.46 -2.67 -8.04
C LEU A 184 -11.74 -4.17 -7.85
N TYR A 185 -12.87 -4.54 -7.23
CA TYR A 185 -13.18 -5.94 -6.98
C TYR A 185 -13.48 -6.69 -8.28
N ILE A 186 -12.69 -7.73 -8.57
CA ILE A 186 -12.93 -8.68 -9.67
C ILE A 186 -12.78 -10.09 -9.11
N GLU A 187 -13.80 -10.93 -9.26
CA GLU A 187 -13.75 -12.35 -8.96
C GLU A 187 -14.75 -13.09 -9.85
N HIS A 188 -14.26 -14.03 -10.64
CA HIS A 188 -15.06 -14.77 -11.61
C HIS A 188 -15.52 -16.13 -11.10
N VAL A 189 -14.96 -16.63 -10.01
CA VAL A 189 -15.33 -17.93 -9.43
C VAL A 189 -16.46 -17.75 -8.44
N ASP A 190 -17.63 -18.25 -8.79
CA ASP A 190 -18.80 -18.18 -7.94
C ASP A 190 -18.55 -18.80 -6.54
N GLY A 191 -18.90 -18.06 -5.50
CA GLY A 191 -18.75 -18.50 -4.12
C GLY A 191 -17.31 -18.48 -3.58
N TYR A 192 -16.31 -18.02 -4.37
CA TYR A 192 -14.95 -17.85 -3.89
C TYR A 192 -14.85 -16.60 -3.03
N HIS A 193 -15.07 -16.78 -1.75
CA HIS A 193 -15.16 -15.69 -0.77
C HIS A 193 -14.66 -16.16 0.60
N SER A 194 -14.16 -15.24 1.41
CA SER A 194 -13.79 -15.48 2.81
C SER A 194 -14.16 -14.29 3.69
N ILE A 195 -14.49 -14.54 4.95
CA ILE A 195 -14.69 -13.53 5.98
C ILE A 195 -13.38 -13.40 6.73
N LYS A 196 -12.93 -12.17 6.95
CA LYS A 196 -11.64 -11.84 7.56
C LYS A 196 -11.82 -10.88 8.74
N SER A 197 -10.87 -10.92 9.68
CA SER A 197 -10.81 -10.02 10.83
C SER A 197 -9.54 -9.14 10.84
N ASP A 198 -8.53 -9.54 10.08
CA ASP A 198 -7.21 -8.91 10.01
C ASP A 198 -7.21 -7.56 9.26
N PRO A 199 -6.39 -6.58 9.64
CA PRO A 199 -5.51 -6.54 10.82
C PRO A 199 -6.21 -5.96 12.06
N GLY A 200 -7.53 -5.90 12.09
CA GLY A 200 -8.35 -5.29 13.14
C GLY A 200 -8.57 -3.78 12.94
N PRO A 201 -9.71 -3.25 13.46
CA PRO A 201 -10.09 -1.86 13.28
C PRO A 201 -9.20 -0.87 14.02
N THR A 202 -8.56 -1.26 15.14
CA THR A 202 -7.68 -0.36 15.90
C THR A 202 -6.44 0.01 15.10
N PHE A 203 -5.79 -0.96 14.47
CA PHE A 203 -4.61 -0.72 13.64
C PHE A 203 -4.96 0.11 12.39
N MET A 204 -6.05 -0.22 11.70
CA MET A 204 -6.50 0.53 10.53
C MET A 204 -6.87 1.97 10.85
N ARG A 205 -7.45 2.24 12.03
CA ARG A 205 -7.70 3.60 12.52
C ARG A 205 -6.39 4.37 12.71
N GLY A 206 -5.37 3.72 13.30
CA GLY A 206 -4.03 4.30 13.44
C GLY A 206 -3.43 4.71 12.10
N LEU A 207 -3.48 3.82 11.10
CA LEU A 207 -3.01 4.11 9.74
C LEU A 207 -3.76 5.29 9.12
N ARG A 208 -5.09 5.28 9.19
CA ARG A 208 -5.90 6.37 8.64
C ARG A 208 -5.56 7.73 9.24
N LEU A 209 -5.44 7.82 10.56
CA LEU A 209 -5.11 9.09 11.25
C LEU A 209 -3.74 9.64 10.84
N ASN A 210 -2.79 8.77 10.51
CA ASN A 210 -1.44 9.18 10.09
C ASN A 210 -1.33 9.50 8.59
N LEU A 211 -2.26 8.98 7.76
CA LEU A 211 -2.19 9.05 6.30
C LEU A 211 -3.36 9.81 5.66
N GLU A 212 -4.31 10.34 6.45
CA GLU A 212 -5.53 11.00 5.94
C GLU A 212 -5.26 12.22 5.06
N ASN A 213 -4.09 12.87 5.22
CA ASN A 213 -3.68 14.04 4.43
C ASN A 213 -2.80 13.69 3.22
N ASP A 214 -2.51 12.42 3.01
CA ASP A 214 -1.61 11.96 1.94
C ASP A 214 -2.36 11.68 0.61
N GLY A 215 -3.67 11.99 0.54
CA GLY A 215 -4.48 11.78 -0.67
C GLY A 215 -4.98 10.34 -0.82
N LEU A 216 -4.80 9.50 0.19
CA LEU A 216 -5.24 8.11 0.23
C LEU A 216 -6.69 7.99 0.73
N ILE A 217 -7.40 7.02 0.20
CA ILE A 217 -8.79 6.71 0.55
C ILE A 217 -8.82 5.50 1.50
N PHE A 218 -9.41 5.70 2.67
CA PHE A 218 -9.66 4.67 3.67
C PHE A 218 -11.15 4.41 3.81
N TYR A 219 -11.52 3.16 4.06
CA TYR A 219 -12.91 2.81 4.33
C TYR A 219 -13.27 3.03 5.81
N PRO A 220 -14.53 3.39 6.10
CA PRO A 220 -14.97 3.55 7.48
C PRO A 220 -14.93 2.22 8.23
N GLU A 221 -14.55 2.30 9.50
CA GLU A 221 -14.62 1.14 10.39
C GLU A 221 -16.11 0.85 10.68
N LYS A 222 -16.52 -0.39 10.47
CA LYS A 222 -17.79 -0.88 10.98
C LYS A 222 -17.53 -1.35 12.42
N PHE A 223 -18.13 -0.68 13.37
CA PHE A 223 -18.19 -1.09 14.77
C PHE A 223 -19.31 -2.11 14.98
#